data_c6bdb82cdaa843025e7c8306ac27c421
#
_entry.id   c6bdb82cdaa843025e7c8306ac27c421
#
_cell.length_a   1.000
_cell.length_b   1.000
_cell.length_c   1.000
_cell.angle_alpha   90.00
_cell.angle_beta   90.00
_cell.angle_gamma   90.00
#
_symmetry.space_group_name_H-M   'P 1'
#
loop_
_entity.id
_entity.type
_entity.pdbx_description
1 polymer ?
#
loop_
_entity_poly.entity_id
_entity_poly.type
_entity_poly.pdbx_seq_one_letter_code
_entity_poly.pdbx_strand_id
1 'polypeptide(L)'
;MALEHEFGIINDINNEKTYQSYTPDVHNCISVEDDIIENLLEPLSAMKTYFHSLNRPEYGLAYCGITIIPPESLSQFLDVVISYKDMEESVDLSELVKKIIQAKEENKYMIHIGI
;
A
#
# COMPACT_ATOMS: atom_id res chain seq x y z
N MET A 1 13.82 17.85 -2.76
CA MET A 1 13.27 16.95 -1.74
C MET A 1 12.52 15.82 -2.43
N ALA A 2 12.87 14.58 -2.10
CA ALA A 2 12.19 13.44 -2.71
C ALA A 2 10.81 13.27 -2.10
N LEU A 3 9.80 13.03 -2.95
CA LEU A 3 8.47 12.66 -2.49
C LEU A 3 8.41 11.15 -2.30
N GLU A 4 7.80 10.71 -1.22
CA GLU A 4 7.72 9.30 -0.89
C GLU A 4 6.33 8.93 -0.42
N HIS A 5 5.95 7.68 -0.74
CA HIS A 5 4.72 7.07 -0.23
C HIS A 5 5.11 6.09 0.87
N GLU A 6 4.23 5.91 1.85
CA GLU A 6 4.48 5.00 2.96
C GLU A 6 3.54 3.81 2.87
N PHE A 7 4.06 2.60 3.16
CA PHE A 7 3.27 1.38 3.20
C PHE A 7 3.53 0.63 4.50
N GLY A 8 2.48 0.20 5.16
CA GLY A 8 2.60 -0.55 6.41
C GLY A 8 1.50 -1.57 6.57
N ILE A 9 1.48 -2.23 7.72
CA ILE A 9 0.51 -3.28 8.05
C ILE A 9 -0.37 -2.77 9.18
N ILE A 10 -1.69 -2.94 9.03
CA ILE A 10 -2.65 -2.60 10.07
C ILE A 10 -2.85 -3.84 10.92
N ASN A 11 -2.39 -3.80 12.17
CA ASN A 11 -2.51 -4.95 13.09
C ASN A 11 -3.95 -5.13 13.60
N ASP A 12 -4.63 -4.01 13.86
CA ASP A 12 -5.99 -4.03 14.41
C ASP A 12 -6.91 -3.18 13.53
N ILE A 13 -7.49 -3.80 12.50
CA ILE A 13 -8.40 -3.08 11.61
C ILE A 13 -9.67 -2.69 12.38
N ASN A 14 -10.12 -1.46 12.18
CA ASN A 14 -11.35 -0.95 12.79
C ASN A 14 -12.30 -0.48 11.69
N ASN A 15 -13.44 -1.16 11.56
CA ASN A 15 -14.41 -0.89 10.51
C ASN A 15 -15.07 0.49 10.64
N GLU A 16 -15.06 1.06 11.83
CA GLU A 16 -15.69 2.36 12.11
C GLU A 16 -14.70 3.51 12.04
N LYS A 17 -13.40 3.21 11.96
CA LYS A 17 -12.37 4.23 11.98
C LYS A 17 -12.17 4.82 10.60
N THR A 18 -11.94 6.14 10.55
CA THR A 18 -11.48 6.83 9.37
C THR A 18 -9.99 7.12 9.52
N TYR A 19 -9.20 6.64 8.58
CA TYR A 19 -7.75 6.81 8.60
C TYR A 19 -7.40 8.11 7.86
N GLN A 20 -7.05 9.15 8.60
CA GLN A 20 -6.77 10.47 8.03
C GLN A 20 -5.42 11.03 8.44
N SER A 21 -4.84 10.52 9.52
CA SER A 21 -3.61 11.05 10.07
C SER A 21 -2.38 10.40 9.46
N TYR A 22 -1.37 11.21 9.18
CA TYR A 22 -0.07 10.70 8.75
C TYR A 22 0.65 10.13 9.97
N THR A 23 0.59 8.82 10.12
CA THR A 23 1.17 8.12 11.27
C THR A 23 1.95 6.88 10.83
N PRO A 24 3.03 7.04 10.03
CA PRO A 24 3.76 5.87 9.52
C PRO A 24 4.38 5.01 10.63
N ASP A 25 4.77 5.62 11.74
CA ASP A 25 5.37 4.88 12.86
C ASP A 25 4.40 3.91 13.51
N VAL A 26 3.11 4.25 13.54
CA VAL A 26 2.08 3.38 14.13
C VAL A 26 1.97 2.05 13.38
N HIS A 27 2.20 2.09 12.08
CA HIS A 27 2.06 0.90 11.22
C HIS A 27 3.40 0.33 10.79
N ASN A 28 4.49 0.84 11.34
CA ASN A 28 5.84 0.42 10.98
C ASN A 28 6.05 0.44 9.46
N CYS A 29 5.73 1.57 8.83
CA CYS A 29 5.75 1.74 7.39
C CYS A 29 7.16 1.76 6.82
N ILE A 30 7.27 1.29 5.57
CA ILE A 30 8.46 1.51 4.73
C ILE A 30 8.11 2.58 3.69
N SER A 31 9.12 3.22 3.14
CA SER A 31 8.95 4.30 2.18
C SER A 31 9.27 3.82 0.76
N VAL A 32 8.48 4.27 -0.22
CA VAL A 32 8.71 4.00 -1.64
C VAL A 32 8.68 5.32 -2.39
N GLU A 33 9.67 5.55 -3.25
CA GLU A 33 9.77 6.78 -4.04
C GLU A 33 8.55 7.00 -4.94
N ASP A 34 8.15 8.26 -5.05
CA ASP A 34 7.01 8.67 -5.84
C ASP A 34 7.12 8.26 -7.32
N ASP A 35 8.31 8.35 -7.90
CA ASP A 35 8.53 7.98 -9.30
C ASP A 35 8.16 6.52 -9.56
N ILE A 36 8.42 5.63 -8.59
CA ILE A 36 8.06 4.22 -8.69
C ILE A 36 6.55 4.09 -8.59
N ILE A 37 5.94 4.78 -7.64
CA ILE A 37 4.48 4.70 -7.43
C ILE A 37 3.72 5.19 -8.65
N GLU A 38 4.17 6.26 -9.30
CA GLU A 38 3.53 6.76 -10.52
C GLU A 38 3.43 5.68 -11.59
N ASN A 39 4.46 4.84 -11.71
CA ASN A 39 4.47 3.75 -12.68
C ASN A 39 3.59 2.57 -12.27
N LEU A 40 3.23 2.47 -11.00
CA LEU A 40 2.37 1.40 -10.49
C LEU A 40 0.88 1.78 -10.47
N LEU A 41 0.55 3.07 -10.60
CA LEU A 41 -0.84 3.51 -10.48
C LEU A 41 -1.76 2.85 -11.50
N GLU A 42 -1.36 2.79 -12.77
CA GLU A 42 -2.18 2.20 -13.81
C GLU A 42 -2.38 0.70 -13.61
N PRO A 43 -1.32 -0.11 -13.44
CA PRO A 43 -1.52 -1.54 -13.18
C PRO A 43 -2.30 -1.84 -11.91
N LEU A 44 -2.26 -0.95 -10.91
CA LEU A 44 -3.02 -1.15 -9.67
C LEU A 44 -4.46 -0.64 -9.76
N SER A 45 -4.84 0.04 -10.85
CA SER A 45 -6.14 0.70 -10.97
C SER A 45 -7.34 -0.25 -10.92
N ALA A 46 -7.13 -1.54 -11.13
CA ALA A 46 -8.19 -2.55 -11.04
C ALA A 46 -8.20 -3.28 -9.69
N MET A 47 -7.26 -2.98 -8.80
CA MET A 47 -7.16 -3.62 -7.49
C MET A 47 -8.17 -3.02 -6.52
N LYS A 48 -8.99 -3.88 -5.92
CA LYS A 48 -10.00 -3.42 -4.95
C LYS A 48 -9.33 -2.92 -3.67
N THR A 49 -9.69 -1.72 -3.26
CA THR A 49 -9.15 -1.07 -2.06
C THR A 49 -10.25 -0.27 -1.36
N TYR A 50 -9.87 0.48 -0.33
CA TYR A 50 -10.76 1.39 0.37
C TYR A 50 -9.98 2.68 0.64
N PHE A 51 -10.64 3.83 0.46
CA PHE A 51 -10.00 5.12 0.72
C PHE A 51 -10.44 5.63 2.08
N HIS A 52 -9.48 5.80 2.99
CA HIS A 52 -9.64 6.34 4.34
C HIS A 52 -10.43 5.48 5.32
N SER A 53 -11.47 4.78 4.89
CA SER A 53 -12.25 3.90 5.76
C SER A 53 -12.83 2.74 4.97
N LEU A 54 -13.22 1.68 5.66
CA LEU A 54 -13.83 0.51 5.03
C LEU A 54 -15.25 0.78 4.51
N ASN A 55 -15.77 1.98 4.76
CA ASN A 55 -17.06 2.41 4.22
C ASN A 55 -16.93 3.10 2.87
N ARG A 56 -15.71 3.23 2.34
CA ARG A 56 -15.44 3.89 1.06
C ARG A 56 -14.71 2.96 0.11
N PRO A 57 -15.40 1.95 -0.45
CA PRO A 57 -14.77 1.03 -1.39
C PRO A 57 -14.34 1.78 -2.67
N GLU A 58 -13.13 1.49 -3.12
CA GLU A 58 -12.52 2.13 -4.28
C GLU A 58 -11.61 1.14 -5.00
N TYR A 59 -10.86 1.63 -5.96
CA TYR A 59 -9.89 0.86 -6.72
C TYR A 59 -8.57 1.61 -6.81
N GLY A 60 -7.47 0.88 -6.73
CA GLY A 60 -6.14 1.47 -6.85
C GLY A 60 -5.73 2.25 -5.60
N LEU A 61 -4.73 3.10 -5.76
CA LEU A 61 -4.16 3.89 -4.66
C LEU A 61 -4.68 5.33 -4.69
N ALA A 62 -5.00 5.85 -3.50
CA ALA A 62 -5.30 7.27 -3.33
C ALA A 62 -3.96 8.01 -3.32
N TYR A 63 -3.59 8.61 -4.45
CA TYR A 63 -2.26 9.20 -4.63
C TYR A 63 -1.88 10.21 -3.54
N CYS A 64 -2.82 11.08 -3.18
CA CYS A 64 -2.60 12.12 -2.16
C CYS A 64 -3.32 11.81 -0.85
N GLY A 65 -3.82 10.60 -0.66
CA GLY A 65 -4.61 10.25 0.52
C GLY A 65 -4.15 8.95 1.14
N ILE A 66 -5.07 8.31 1.85
CA ILE A 66 -4.80 7.05 2.53
C ILE A 66 -5.60 5.95 1.85
N THR A 67 -4.92 4.84 1.54
CA THR A 67 -5.55 3.66 0.96
C THR A 67 -5.44 2.50 1.94
N ILE A 68 -6.55 1.78 2.12
CA ILE A 68 -6.57 0.55 2.91
C ILE A 68 -6.66 -0.60 1.92
N ILE A 69 -5.68 -1.51 1.96
CA ILE A 69 -5.60 -2.64 1.05
C ILE A 69 -6.02 -3.89 1.79
N PRO A 70 -7.17 -4.50 1.41
CA PRO A 70 -7.65 -5.68 2.12
C PRO A 70 -6.82 -6.92 1.81
N PRO A 71 -6.84 -7.94 2.69
CA PRO A 71 -6.06 -9.17 2.47
C PRO A 71 -6.35 -9.85 1.14
N GLU A 72 -7.58 -9.82 0.66
CA GLU A 72 -7.95 -10.44 -0.62
C GLU A 72 -7.31 -9.78 -1.83
N SER A 73 -6.81 -8.55 -1.71
CA SER A 73 -6.16 -7.83 -2.80
C SER A 73 -4.64 -7.97 -2.78
N LEU A 74 -4.07 -8.55 -1.73
CA LEU A 74 -2.62 -8.59 -1.56
C LEU A 74 -1.91 -9.43 -2.62
N SER A 75 -2.53 -10.50 -3.10
CA SER A 75 -1.94 -11.31 -4.17
C SER A 75 -1.81 -10.50 -5.46
N GLN A 76 -2.84 -9.73 -5.80
CA GLN A 76 -2.80 -8.85 -6.98
C GLN A 76 -1.76 -7.75 -6.80
N PHE A 77 -1.68 -7.16 -5.62
CA PHE A 77 -0.70 -6.15 -5.30
C PHE A 77 0.72 -6.69 -5.48
N LEU A 78 0.98 -7.88 -4.92
CA LEU A 78 2.27 -8.53 -5.04
C LEU A 78 2.64 -8.78 -6.50
N ASP A 79 1.70 -9.33 -7.29
CA ASP A 79 1.94 -9.62 -8.70
C ASP A 79 2.34 -8.36 -9.49
N VAL A 80 1.68 -7.25 -9.23
CA VAL A 80 2.00 -5.98 -9.90
C VAL A 80 3.40 -5.51 -9.51
N VAL A 81 3.74 -5.56 -8.22
CA VAL A 81 5.03 -5.09 -7.73
C VAL A 81 6.18 -5.93 -8.29
N ILE A 82 6.06 -7.25 -8.25
CA ILE A 82 7.14 -8.12 -8.75
C ILE A 82 7.27 -8.07 -10.28
N SER A 83 6.24 -7.62 -10.98
CA SER A 83 6.28 -7.46 -12.43
C SER A 83 6.91 -6.14 -12.86
N TYR A 84 7.23 -5.26 -11.93
CA TYR A 84 7.91 -4.01 -12.24
C TYR A 84 9.31 -4.30 -12.77
N LYS A 85 9.65 -3.70 -13.92
CA LYS A 85 10.86 -4.08 -14.66
C LYS A 85 12.17 -3.90 -13.90
N ASP A 86 12.23 -2.90 -13.02
CA ASP A 86 13.44 -2.62 -12.23
C ASP A 86 13.31 -3.10 -10.78
N MET A 87 12.40 -4.02 -10.52
CA MET A 87 12.08 -4.48 -9.16
C MET A 87 13.32 -5.02 -8.43
N GLU A 88 14.15 -5.81 -9.11
CA GLU A 88 15.32 -6.43 -8.49
C GLU A 88 16.39 -5.41 -8.08
N GLU A 89 16.41 -4.24 -8.72
CA GLU A 89 17.39 -3.20 -8.44
C GLU A 89 16.88 -2.18 -7.42
N SER A 90 15.61 -2.25 -7.04
CA SER A 90 15.02 -1.30 -6.12
C SER A 90 14.98 -1.83 -4.70
N VAL A 91 15.70 -1.16 -3.79
CA VAL A 91 15.64 -1.47 -2.36
C VAL A 91 14.23 -1.22 -1.83
N ASP A 92 13.61 -0.12 -2.26
CA ASP A 92 12.25 0.23 -1.85
C ASP A 92 11.24 -0.87 -2.19
N LEU A 93 11.28 -1.36 -3.43
CA LEU A 93 10.36 -2.41 -3.86
C LEU A 93 10.66 -3.74 -3.19
N SER A 94 11.93 -4.03 -2.93
CA SER A 94 12.33 -5.22 -2.19
C SER A 94 11.72 -5.22 -0.79
N GLU A 95 11.76 -4.09 -0.10
CA GLU A 95 11.15 -3.93 1.22
C GLU A 95 9.63 -3.99 1.15
N LEU A 96 9.03 -3.40 0.11
CA LEU A 96 7.58 -3.45 -0.10
C LEU A 96 7.12 -4.90 -0.29
N VAL A 97 7.81 -5.67 -1.10
CA VAL A 97 7.50 -7.11 -1.32
C VAL A 97 7.48 -7.85 0.00
N LYS A 98 8.47 -7.62 0.86
CA LYS A 98 8.52 -8.26 2.18
C LYS A 98 7.30 -7.92 3.03
N LYS A 99 6.89 -6.64 3.02
CA LYS A 99 5.70 -6.20 3.76
C LYS A 99 4.43 -6.85 3.23
N ILE A 100 4.29 -6.92 1.90
CA ILE A 100 3.11 -7.54 1.29
C ILE A 100 3.02 -9.02 1.67
N ILE A 101 4.14 -9.73 1.58
CA ILE A 101 4.19 -11.15 1.94
C ILE A 101 3.84 -11.34 3.40
N GLN A 102 4.38 -10.51 4.28
CA GLN A 102 4.07 -10.58 5.71
C GLN A 102 2.58 -10.37 5.97
N ALA A 103 1.99 -9.32 5.39
CA ALA A 103 0.57 -9.04 5.55
C ALA A 103 -0.29 -10.20 5.04
N LYS A 104 0.10 -10.77 3.90
CA LYS A 104 -0.62 -11.89 3.30
C LYS A 104 -0.56 -13.12 4.19
N GLU A 105 0.61 -13.47 4.72
CA GLU A 105 0.78 -14.62 5.61
C GLU A 105 0.00 -14.45 6.92
N GLU A 106 -0.09 -13.22 7.42
CA GLU A 106 -0.79 -12.90 8.66
C GLU A 106 -2.26 -12.57 8.45
N ASN A 107 -2.71 -12.55 7.19
CA ASN A 107 -4.09 -12.21 6.79
C ASN A 107 -4.50 -10.84 7.34
N LYS A 108 -3.64 -9.84 7.16
CA LYS A 108 -3.86 -8.48 7.65
C LYS A 108 -4.06 -7.50 6.51
N TYR A 109 -4.68 -6.36 6.83
CA TYR A 109 -4.82 -5.24 5.92
C TYR A 109 -3.51 -4.48 5.84
N MET A 110 -3.24 -3.86 4.70
CA MET A 110 -2.13 -2.92 4.57
C MET A 110 -2.68 -1.50 4.46
N ILE A 111 -1.82 -0.53 4.80
CA ILE A 111 -2.13 0.88 4.66
C ILE A 111 -1.11 1.52 3.72
N HIS A 112 -1.59 2.38 2.83
CA HIS A 112 -0.76 3.24 1.98
C HIS A 112 -1.05 4.68 2.38
N ILE A 113 0.00 5.44 2.65
CA ILE A 113 -0.10 6.86 2.95
C ILE A 113 0.55 7.61 1.80
N GLY A 114 -0.26 8.35 1.04
CA GLY A 114 0.19 9.10 -0.12
C GLY A 114 0.88 10.41 0.24
N ILE A 115 1.21 11.15 -0.78
CA ILE A 115 1.92 12.43 -0.64
C ILE A 115 0.97 13.62 -0.44
#